data_c6a01554aeecaf1b9fa5b5740b3bdd51
#
_entry.id   c6a01554aeecaf1b9fa5b5740b3bdd51
#
_cell.length_a   1.000
_cell.length_b   1.000
_cell.length_c   1.000
_cell.angle_alpha   90.00
_cell.angle_beta   90.00
_cell.angle_gamma   90.00
#
_symmetry.space_group_name_H-M   'P 1'
#
loop_
_entity.id
_entity.type
_entity.pdbx_description
1 polymer ?
#
loop_
_entity_poly.entity_id
_entity_poly.type
_entity_poly.pdbx_seq_one_letter_code
_entity_poly.pdbx_strand_id
1 'polypeptide(L)'
;MLNSILLSIGLGLLLAALALGLLLYNERHRQRGHLVVERRRALGLPEGELVYEDADGQGAPLSSSSYPLMGKPDYVVRLPDGRPVPIELKPGVQDVSAPYSNHAIQVAAYCLILEDYFERAPTHGILRYADREFSIEYTPALRRKVIRLLTEMTRCSERQPPPLKTQRAAKCRPCPFQPICPVGRTK
;
A
#
# COMPACT_ATOMS: atom_id res chain seq x y z
N MET A 1 39.52 40.90 31.77
CA MET A 1 38.12 40.89 32.23
C MET A 1 37.08 40.99 31.08
N LEU A 2 37.22 41.94 30.15
CA LEU A 2 36.29 42.12 29.04
C LEU A 2 36.12 40.87 28.14
N ASN A 3 37.22 40.17 27.80
CA ASN A 3 37.19 38.95 26.98
C ASN A 3 36.46 37.77 27.64
N SER A 4 36.56 37.65 29.00
CA SER A 4 35.84 36.58 29.74
C SER A 4 34.34 36.82 29.76
N ILE A 5 33.91 38.09 29.82
CA ILE A 5 32.50 38.46 29.80
C ILE A 5 31.92 38.22 28.40
N LEU A 6 32.64 38.61 27.33
CA LEU A 6 32.20 38.35 25.96
C LEU A 6 32.10 36.85 25.64
N LEU A 7 33.03 36.05 26.15
CA LEU A 7 33.03 34.60 25.98
C LEU A 7 31.82 33.94 26.70
N SER A 8 31.49 34.38 27.90
CA SER A 8 30.34 33.86 28.65
C SER A 8 29.00 34.26 28.01
N ILE A 9 28.88 35.48 27.47
CA ILE A 9 27.71 35.92 26.74
C ILE A 9 27.55 35.11 25.43
N GLY A 10 28.64 34.92 24.68
CA GLY A 10 28.64 34.13 23.45
C GLY A 10 28.21 32.67 23.71
N LEU A 11 28.73 32.04 24.76
CA LEU A 11 28.35 30.68 25.16
C LEU A 11 26.87 30.62 25.57
N GLY A 12 26.37 31.60 26.32
CA GLY A 12 24.96 31.69 26.72
C GLY A 12 24.02 31.80 25.51
N LEU A 13 24.36 32.65 24.52
CA LEU A 13 23.58 32.79 23.30
C LEU A 13 23.60 31.50 22.47
N LEU A 14 24.73 30.81 22.39
CA LEU A 14 24.84 29.53 21.70
C LEU A 14 23.93 28.45 22.32
N LEU A 15 23.98 28.35 23.65
CA LEU A 15 23.12 27.39 24.37
C LEU A 15 21.63 27.74 24.24
N ALA A 16 21.27 29.01 24.28
CA ALA A 16 19.90 29.46 24.04
C ALA A 16 19.41 29.14 22.61
N ALA A 17 20.26 29.35 21.59
CA ALA A 17 19.94 28.99 20.22
C ALA A 17 19.77 27.49 20.00
N LEU A 18 20.64 26.67 20.64
CA LEU A 18 20.52 25.20 20.64
C LEU A 18 19.23 24.74 21.33
N ALA A 19 18.90 25.29 22.48
CA ALA A 19 17.69 24.97 23.21
C ALA A 19 16.43 25.32 22.39
N LEU A 20 16.41 26.51 21.78
CA LEU A 20 15.32 26.93 20.90
C LEU A 20 15.21 26.03 19.68
N GLY A 21 16.32 25.68 19.03
CA GLY A 21 16.35 24.72 17.91
C GLY A 21 15.76 23.36 18.27
N LEU A 22 16.13 22.84 19.45
CA LEU A 22 15.57 21.57 19.96
C LEU A 22 14.06 21.68 20.26
N LEU A 23 13.61 22.78 20.82
CA LEU A 23 12.18 23.02 21.09
C LEU A 23 11.39 23.10 19.78
N LEU A 24 11.86 23.86 18.80
CA LEU A 24 11.21 23.96 17.48
C LEU A 24 11.21 22.63 16.73
N TYR A 25 12.31 21.87 16.81
CA TYR A 25 12.39 20.53 16.23
C TYR A 25 11.36 19.58 16.86
N ASN A 26 11.31 19.57 18.19
CA ASN A 26 10.39 18.72 18.95
C ASN A 26 8.92 19.08 18.68
N GLU A 27 8.60 20.38 18.60
CA GLU A 27 7.26 20.87 18.26
C GLU A 27 6.85 20.45 16.85
N ARG A 28 7.71 20.62 15.85
CA ARG A 28 7.46 20.15 14.48
C ARG A 28 7.26 18.63 14.41
N HIS A 29 8.03 17.89 15.21
CA HIS A 29 7.90 16.42 15.27
C HIS A 29 6.56 16.00 15.90
N ARG A 30 6.12 16.67 16.96
CA ARG A 30 4.80 16.45 17.59
C ARG A 30 3.66 16.81 16.64
N GLN A 31 3.71 17.95 15.97
CA GLN A 31 2.68 18.37 15.02
C GLN A 31 2.53 17.39 13.85
N ARG A 32 3.65 16.89 13.31
CA ARG A 32 3.62 15.84 12.28
C ARG A 32 2.95 14.56 12.79
N GLY A 33 3.26 14.13 14.02
CA GLY A 33 2.64 12.97 14.65
C GLY A 33 1.13 13.13 14.80
N HIS A 34 0.65 14.30 15.25
CA HIS A 34 -0.77 14.58 15.38
C HIS A 34 -1.50 14.56 14.02
N LEU A 35 -0.93 15.19 12.99
CA LEU A 35 -1.51 15.20 11.64
C LEU A 35 -1.62 13.78 11.07
N VAL A 36 -0.63 12.93 11.27
CA VAL A 36 -0.66 11.53 10.83
C VAL A 36 -1.77 10.75 11.54
N VAL A 37 -1.93 10.94 12.85
CA VAL A 37 -2.99 10.28 13.64
C VAL A 37 -4.36 10.75 13.23
N GLU A 38 -4.58 12.06 13.05
CA GLU A 38 -5.86 12.62 12.59
C GLU A 38 -6.20 12.15 11.18
N ARG A 39 -5.24 12.20 10.23
CA ARG A 39 -5.41 11.70 8.87
C ARG A 39 -5.77 10.21 8.87
N ARG A 40 -5.09 9.40 9.67
CA ARG A 40 -5.39 7.98 9.83
C ARG A 40 -6.82 7.74 10.33
N ARG A 41 -7.28 8.50 11.34
CA ARG A 41 -8.65 8.43 11.86
C ARG A 41 -9.66 8.83 10.80
N ALA A 42 -9.42 9.93 10.09
CA ALA A 42 -10.27 10.39 9.01
C ALA A 42 -10.42 9.38 7.88
N LEU A 43 -9.34 8.62 7.60
CA LEU A 43 -9.32 7.54 6.61
C LEU A 43 -9.86 6.21 7.17
N GLY A 44 -10.17 6.13 8.46
CA GLY A 44 -10.64 4.89 9.10
C GLY A 44 -9.62 3.74 9.02
N LEU A 45 -8.30 4.05 9.02
CA LEU A 45 -7.27 3.02 8.96
C LEU A 45 -7.18 2.26 10.29
N PRO A 46 -6.79 0.97 10.30
CA PRO A 46 -6.60 0.17 11.50
C PRO A 46 -5.66 0.83 12.51
N GLU A 47 -5.77 0.44 13.78
CA GLU A 47 -4.80 0.85 14.78
C GLU A 47 -3.42 0.27 14.46
N GLY A 48 -2.38 1.12 14.51
CA GLY A 48 -1.02 0.73 14.17
C GLY A 48 -0.21 1.90 13.61
N GLU A 49 0.94 1.61 13.08
CA GLU A 49 1.83 2.57 12.44
C GLU A 49 1.62 2.57 10.93
N LEU A 50 1.36 3.73 10.33
CA LEU A 50 1.34 3.88 8.88
C LEU A 50 2.79 3.83 8.36
N VAL A 51 3.16 2.74 7.69
CA VAL A 51 4.54 2.50 7.22
C VAL A 51 4.72 2.72 5.73
N TYR A 52 3.61 2.80 4.97
CA TYR A 52 3.63 3.07 3.54
C TYR A 52 2.33 3.75 3.11
N GLU A 53 2.45 4.71 2.18
CA GLU A 53 1.33 5.44 1.58
C GLU A 53 1.63 5.74 0.10
N ASP A 54 0.65 5.45 -0.77
CA ASP A 54 0.64 5.81 -2.20
C ASP A 54 -0.71 6.36 -2.67
N ALA A 55 -1.59 6.74 -1.75
CA ALA A 55 -2.92 7.26 -2.12
C ALA A 55 -2.87 8.47 -3.06
N ASP A 56 -1.77 9.24 -3.02
CA ASP A 56 -1.51 10.38 -3.91
C ASP A 56 -0.69 9.98 -5.17
N GLY A 57 -0.40 8.69 -5.37
CA GLY A 57 0.34 8.16 -6.52
C GLY A 57 1.84 8.44 -6.50
N GLN A 58 2.40 8.98 -5.41
CA GLN A 58 3.82 9.37 -5.28
C GLN A 58 4.69 8.34 -4.54
N GLY A 59 4.09 7.29 -3.97
CA GLY A 59 4.81 6.23 -3.28
C GLY A 59 5.73 5.46 -4.23
N ALA A 60 6.92 5.07 -3.76
CA ALA A 60 7.77 4.18 -4.51
C ALA A 60 7.15 2.77 -4.56
N PRO A 61 7.22 2.05 -5.69
CA PRO A 61 6.68 0.69 -5.75
C PRO A 61 7.45 -0.24 -4.81
N LEU A 62 6.72 -1.10 -4.12
CA LEU A 62 7.26 -2.19 -3.33
C LEU A 62 7.54 -3.39 -4.27
N SER A 63 8.72 -3.99 -4.17
CA SER A 63 9.13 -5.12 -5.01
C SER A 63 9.45 -6.33 -4.15
N SER A 64 8.92 -7.50 -4.51
CA SER A 64 9.33 -8.74 -3.87
C SER A 64 10.74 -9.12 -4.28
N SER A 65 11.56 -9.58 -3.33
CA SER A 65 12.86 -10.19 -3.59
C SER A 65 12.75 -11.66 -3.98
N SER A 66 11.63 -12.29 -3.60
CA SER A 66 11.38 -13.73 -3.78
C SER A 66 10.60 -14.06 -5.04
N TYR A 67 9.84 -13.09 -5.59
CA TYR A 67 8.95 -13.30 -6.73
C TYR A 67 9.05 -12.13 -7.74
N PRO A 68 8.82 -12.37 -9.04
CA PRO A 68 8.77 -11.30 -10.05
C PRO A 68 7.45 -10.49 -9.88
N LEU A 69 7.34 -9.79 -8.78
CA LEU A 69 6.15 -9.09 -8.36
C LEU A 69 6.51 -7.71 -7.81
N MET A 70 5.81 -6.71 -8.30
CA MET A 70 5.90 -5.32 -7.86
C MET A 70 4.49 -4.78 -7.69
N GLY A 71 4.29 -3.90 -6.72
CA GLY A 71 2.98 -3.29 -6.49
C GLY A 71 3.04 -2.06 -5.61
N LYS A 72 1.94 -1.32 -5.59
CA LYS A 72 1.75 -0.09 -4.83
C LYS A 72 0.39 -0.18 -4.14
N PRO A 73 0.31 -0.71 -2.91
CA PRO A 73 -0.91 -0.59 -2.12
C PRO A 73 -1.18 0.88 -1.78
N ASP A 74 -2.43 1.30 -1.63
CA ASP A 74 -2.72 2.67 -1.22
C ASP A 74 -2.14 2.98 0.16
N TYR A 75 -2.24 2.01 1.09
CA TYR A 75 -1.63 2.11 2.42
C TYR A 75 -1.09 0.77 2.91
N VAL A 76 -0.08 0.82 3.80
CA VAL A 76 0.31 -0.31 4.65
C VAL A 76 0.38 0.15 6.09
N VAL A 77 -0.37 -0.51 6.96
CA VAL A 77 -0.35 -0.27 8.41
C VAL A 77 0.34 -1.44 9.10
N ARG A 78 1.34 -1.16 9.92
CA ARG A 78 1.95 -2.14 10.82
C ARG A 78 1.16 -2.17 12.13
N LEU A 79 0.50 -3.29 12.40
CA LEU A 79 -0.26 -3.51 13.63
C LEU A 79 0.65 -3.54 14.86
N PRO A 80 0.11 -3.38 16.08
CA PRO A 80 0.90 -3.45 17.34
C PRO A 80 1.63 -4.77 17.51
N ASP A 81 1.16 -5.87 16.93
CA ASP A 81 1.82 -7.18 16.96
C ASP A 81 2.94 -7.32 15.90
N GLY A 82 3.23 -6.26 15.14
CA GLY A 82 4.27 -6.20 14.11
C GLY A 82 3.85 -6.69 12.73
N ARG A 83 2.62 -7.19 12.53
CA ARG A 83 2.12 -7.66 11.24
C ARG A 83 1.71 -6.49 10.35
N PRO A 84 2.08 -6.48 9.07
CA PRO A 84 1.62 -5.49 8.13
C PRO A 84 0.23 -5.86 7.59
N VAL A 85 -0.59 -4.85 7.36
CA VAL A 85 -1.90 -4.95 6.69
C VAL A 85 -1.90 -4.02 5.50
N PRO A 86 -1.87 -4.54 4.26
CA PRO A 86 -2.05 -3.73 3.07
C PRO A 86 -3.53 -3.35 2.91
N ILE A 87 -3.77 -2.13 2.47
CA ILE A 87 -5.11 -1.56 2.27
C ILE A 87 -5.19 -1.04 0.86
N GLU A 88 -6.21 -1.46 0.14
CA GLU A 88 -6.51 -1.05 -1.23
C GLU A 88 -7.87 -0.37 -1.31
N LEU A 89 -7.93 0.79 -1.93
CA LEU A 89 -9.13 1.59 -2.12
C LEU A 89 -9.68 1.39 -3.54
N LYS A 90 -10.99 1.21 -3.66
CA LYS A 90 -11.71 1.11 -4.94
C LYS A 90 -12.98 1.98 -4.88
N PRO A 91 -12.82 3.33 -4.86
CA PRO A 91 -13.94 4.24 -4.66
C PRO A 91 -14.99 4.21 -5.79
N GLY A 92 -14.64 3.68 -6.97
CA GLY A 92 -15.58 3.50 -8.08
C GLY A 92 -16.43 2.24 -8.00
N VAL A 93 -16.32 1.43 -6.93
CA VAL A 93 -17.08 0.18 -6.75
C VAL A 93 -18.01 0.33 -5.55
N GLN A 94 -19.30 0.00 -5.75
CA GLN A 94 -20.35 0.03 -4.73
C GLN A 94 -21.40 -1.06 -4.98
N ASP A 95 -22.29 -1.25 -4.04
CA ASP A 95 -23.46 -2.17 -4.14
C ASP A 95 -23.08 -3.63 -4.43
N VAL A 96 -21.92 -4.09 -3.94
CA VAL A 96 -21.49 -5.47 -4.10
C VAL A 96 -21.58 -6.23 -2.77
N SER A 97 -22.09 -7.45 -2.80
CA SER A 97 -22.22 -8.32 -1.61
C SER A 97 -20.92 -9.06 -1.25
N ALA A 98 -19.97 -9.16 -2.18
CA ALA A 98 -18.69 -9.83 -2.00
C ALA A 98 -17.59 -9.14 -2.82
N PRO A 99 -16.33 -9.25 -2.40
CA PRO A 99 -15.21 -8.65 -3.13
C PRO A 99 -15.03 -9.28 -4.51
N TYR A 100 -14.72 -8.47 -5.50
CA TYR A 100 -14.34 -9.01 -6.80
C TYR A 100 -13.05 -9.82 -6.70
N SER A 101 -13.03 -10.99 -7.33
CA SER A 101 -11.91 -11.93 -7.22
C SER A 101 -10.56 -11.36 -7.67
N ASN A 102 -10.55 -10.47 -8.68
CA ASN A 102 -9.34 -9.77 -9.12
C ASN A 102 -8.82 -8.79 -8.07
N HIS A 103 -9.70 -8.06 -7.36
CA HIS A 103 -9.30 -7.16 -6.28
C HIS A 103 -8.78 -7.94 -5.06
N ALA A 104 -9.42 -9.07 -4.71
CA ALA A 104 -8.94 -9.94 -3.66
C ALA A 104 -7.54 -10.53 -3.97
N ILE A 105 -7.29 -10.90 -5.24
CA ILE A 105 -5.96 -11.34 -5.70
C ILE A 105 -4.94 -10.21 -5.64
N GLN A 106 -5.32 -8.97 -5.97
CA GLN A 106 -4.45 -7.80 -5.86
C GLN A 106 -4.00 -7.58 -4.42
N VAL A 107 -4.93 -7.58 -3.46
CA VAL A 107 -4.63 -7.46 -2.03
C VAL A 107 -3.74 -8.62 -1.55
N ALA A 108 -4.02 -9.85 -1.99
CA ALA A 108 -3.19 -11.01 -1.66
C ALA A 108 -1.76 -10.93 -2.26
N ALA A 109 -1.62 -10.32 -3.45
CA ALA A 109 -0.31 -10.06 -4.04
C ALA A 109 0.49 -9.03 -3.22
N TYR A 110 -0.16 -8.00 -2.67
CA TYR A 110 0.48 -7.09 -1.72
C TYR A 110 0.92 -7.81 -0.44
N CYS A 111 0.09 -8.71 0.10
CA CYS A 111 0.50 -9.53 1.24
C CYS A 111 1.76 -10.35 0.91
N LEU A 112 1.84 -10.94 -0.29
CA LEU A 112 3.01 -11.70 -0.73
C LEU A 112 4.28 -10.82 -0.84
N ILE A 113 4.16 -9.57 -1.32
CA ILE A 113 5.27 -8.61 -1.35
C ILE A 113 5.74 -8.30 0.08
N LEU A 114 4.80 -8.07 0.99
CA LEU A 114 5.10 -7.66 2.37
C LEU A 114 5.75 -8.76 3.22
N GLU A 115 5.69 -10.04 2.80
CA GLU A 115 6.48 -11.12 3.41
C GLU A 115 7.98 -10.83 3.37
N ASP A 116 8.47 -10.09 2.37
CA ASP A 116 9.90 -9.77 2.21
C ASP A 116 10.34 -8.54 3.04
N TYR A 117 9.39 -7.75 3.58
CA TYR A 117 9.67 -6.49 4.29
C TYR A 117 9.50 -6.58 5.80
N PHE A 118 8.77 -7.59 6.28
CA PHE A 118 8.41 -7.70 7.69
C PHE A 118 8.73 -9.08 8.24
N GLU A 119 9.22 -9.13 9.49
CA GLU A 119 9.51 -10.40 10.18
C GLU A 119 8.26 -11.27 10.36
N ARG A 120 7.10 -10.63 10.47
CA ARG A 120 5.81 -11.31 10.57
C ARG A 120 5.00 -11.11 9.30
N ALA A 121 4.63 -12.23 8.68
CA ALA A 121 3.80 -12.21 7.48
C ALA A 121 2.40 -11.62 7.76
N PRO A 122 1.79 -10.95 6.76
CA PRO A 122 0.39 -10.55 6.83
C PRO A 122 -0.52 -11.74 7.07
N THR A 123 -1.59 -11.55 7.86
CA THR A 123 -2.68 -12.54 7.98
C THR A 123 -3.86 -12.20 7.08
N HIS A 124 -3.99 -10.95 6.72
CA HIS A 124 -5.05 -10.43 5.87
C HIS A 124 -4.63 -9.10 5.26
N GLY A 125 -5.40 -8.63 4.31
CA GLY A 125 -5.38 -7.25 3.83
C GLY A 125 -6.80 -6.70 3.75
N ILE A 126 -6.92 -5.40 3.58
CA ILE A 126 -8.19 -4.70 3.55
C ILE A 126 -8.46 -4.21 2.13
N LEU A 127 -9.67 -4.49 1.64
CA LEU A 127 -10.20 -3.97 0.40
C LEU A 127 -11.39 -3.07 0.71
N ARG A 128 -11.27 -1.78 0.39
CA ARG A 128 -12.31 -0.79 0.67
C ARG A 128 -12.95 -0.30 -0.61
N TYR A 129 -14.24 -0.53 -0.74
CA TYR A 129 -15.11 0.03 -1.76
C TYR A 129 -15.74 1.33 -1.29
N ALA A 130 -16.54 1.98 -2.13
CA ALA A 130 -17.17 3.26 -1.80
C ALA A 130 -18.08 3.17 -0.56
N ASP A 131 -18.81 2.05 -0.40
CA ASP A 131 -19.87 1.86 0.58
C ASP A 131 -19.53 0.81 1.65
N ARG A 132 -18.46 0.02 1.49
CA ARG A 132 -18.11 -1.07 2.42
C ARG A 132 -16.67 -1.51 2.35
N GLU A 133 -16.28 -2.25 3.37
CA GLU A 133 -14.93 -2.80 3.53
C GLU A 133 -15.00 -4.32 3.63
N PHE A 134 -13.99 -4.99 3.07
CA PHE A 134 -13.81 -6.42 3.14
C PHE A 134 -12.43 -6.76 3.68
N SER A 135 -12.36 -7.64 4.67
CA SER A 135 -11.13 -8.31 5.06
C SER A 135 -10.86 -9.47 4.11
N ILE A 136 -9.69 -9.46 3.50
CA ILE A 136 -9.23 -10.52 2.60
C ILE A 136 -8.22 -11.37 3.37
N GLU A 137 -8.69 -12.50 3.90
CA GLU A 137 -7.86 -13.44 4.64
C GLU A 137 -6.73 -13.99 3.76
N TYR A 138 -5.48 -13.77 4.17
CA TYR A 138 -4.29 -14.26 3.48
C TYR A 138 -3.96 -15.69 3.88
N THR A 139 -4.80 -16.61 3.46
CA THR A 139 -4.65 -18.04 3.75
C THR A 139 -3.51 -18.67 2.94
N PRO A 140 -2.94 -19.81 3.40
CA PRO A 140 -1.98 -20.58 2.60
C PRO A 140 -2.51 -20.99 1.22
N ALA A 141 -3.82 -21.21 1.09
CA ALA A 141 -4.45 -21.52 -0.20
C ALA A 141 -4.45 -20.31 -1.14
N LEU A 142 -4.76 -19.11 -0.63
CA LEU A 142 -4.73 -17.87 -1.41
C LEU A 142 -3.30 -17.50 -1.80
N ARG A 143 -2.34 -17.63 -0.89
CA ARG A 143 -0.90 -17.46 -1.18
C ARG A 143 -0.45 -18.36 -2.34
N ARG A 144 -0.73 -19.65 -2.27
CA ARG A 144 -0.41 -20.59 -3.37
C ARG A 144 -1.08 -20.21 -4.69
N LYS A 145 -2.31 -19.69 -4.63
CA LYS A 145 -3.02 -19.22 -5.82
C LYS A 145 -2.30 -18.03 -6.48
N VAL A 146 -1.84 -17.04 -5.70
CA VAL A 146 -1.06 -15.91 -6.22
C VAL A 146 0.23 -16.39 -6.87
N ILE A 147 1.01 -17.25 -6.19
CA ILE A 147 2.27 -17.78 -6.72
C ILE A 147 2.04 -18.56 -8.02
N ARG A 148 0.99 -19.38 -8.10
CA ARG A 148 0.64 -20.10 -9.33
C ARG A 148 0.31 -19.13 -10.47
N LEU A 149 -0.47 -18.08 -10.20
CA LEU A 149 -0.78 -17.05 -11.21
C LEU A 149 0.48 -16.35 -11.71
N LEU A 150 1.41 -15.99 -10.82
CA LEU A 150 2.70 -15.40 -11.22
C LEU A 150 3.49 -16.37 -12.11
N THR A 151 3.55 -17.65 -11.74
CA THR A 151 4.20 -18.68 -12.56
C THR A 151 3.55 -18.85 -13.93
N GLU A 152 2.23 -18.79 -14.00
CA GLU A 152 1.49 -18.82 -15.28
C GLU A 152 1.78 -17.58 -16.11
N MET A 153 1.80 -16.39 -15.50
CA MET A 153 2.12 -15.13 -16.18
C MET A 153 3.55 -15.11 -16.74
N THR A 154 4.55 -15.61 -16.00
CA THR A 154 5.94 -15.65 -16.49
C THR A 154 6.14 -16.62 -17.65
N ARG A 155 5.25 -17.58 -17.84
CA ARG A 155 5.26 -18.48 -19.01
C ARG A 155 4.63 -17.85 -20.27
N CYS A 156 3.87 -16.77 -20.09
CA CYS A 156 3.26 -16.07 -21.22
C CYS A 156 4.33 -15.26 -21.98
N SER A 157 4.28 -15.32 -23.30
CA SER A 157 5.14 -14.57 -24.22
C SER A 157 4.37 -14.23 -25.48
N GLU A 158 4.96 -13.46 -26.39
CA GLU A 158 4.35 -13.19 -27.71
C GLU A 158 4.09 -14.48 -28.49
N ARG A 159 4.95 -15.48 -28.34
CA ARG A 159 4.79 -16.81 -29.00
C ARG A 159 3.84 -17.74 -28.27
N GLN A 160 3.66 -17.52 -26.96
CA GLN A 160 2.76 -18.29 -26.09
C GLN A 160 1.88 -17.35 -25.27
N PRO A 161 0.92 -16.68 -25.92
CA PRO A 161 0.02 -15.77 -25.23
C PRO A 161 -0.87 -16.52 -24.23
N PRO A 162 -1.40 -15.84 -23.22
CA PRO A 162 -2.31 -16.45 -22.26
C PRO A 162 -3.58 -16.96 -22.99
N PRO A 163 -4.14 -18.09 -22.52
CA PRO A 163 -5.36 -18.62 -23.13
C PRO A 163 -6.51 -17.62 -22.97
N LEU A 164 -7.11 -17.25 -24.11
CA LEU A 164 -8.25 -16.35 -24.14
C LEU A 164 -9.51 -17.13 -23.72
N LYS A 165 -10.05 -16.79 -22.56
CA LYS A 165 -11.30 -17.35 -22.05
C LYS A 165 -12.50 -16.57 -22.60
N THR A 166 -13.61 -17.26 -22.84
CA THR A 166 -14.89 -16.62 -23.13
C THR A 166 -15.26 -15.63 -22.04
N GLN A 167 -15.58 -14.39 -22.42
CA GLN A 167 -15.98 -13.33 -21.52
C GLN A 167 -17.44 -12.94 -21.74
N ARG A 168 -18.08 -12.38 -20.70
CA ARG A 168 -19.42 -11.79 -20.86
C ARG A 168 -19.32 -10.52 -21.70
N ALA A 169 -20.31 -10.27 -22.57
CA ALA A 169 -20.35 -9.08 -23.43
C ALA A 169 -20.22 -7.76 -22.65
N ALA A 170 -20.80 -7.68 -21.44
CA ALA A 170 -20.69 -6.53 -20.57
C ALA A 170 -19.24 -6.19 -20.15
N LYS A 171 -18.33 -7.17 -20.11
CA LYS A 171 -16.91 -6.94 -19.87
C LYS A 171 -16.14 -6.54 -21.13
N CYS A 172 -16.59 -7.02 -22.29
CA CYS A 172 -15.93 -6.74 -23.55
C CYS A 172 -16.23 -5.34 -24.08
N ARG A 173 -17.48 -4.87 -23.94
CA ARG A 173 -17.92 -3.56 -24.45
C ARG A 173 -17.07 -2.37 -23.98
N PRO A 174 -16.75 -2.20 -22.68
CA PRO A 174 -15.90 -1.11 -22.21
C PRO A 174 -14.40 -1.42 -22.31
N CYS A 175 -14.01 -2.59 -22.82
CA CYS A 175 -12.61 -3.00 -22.87
C CYS A 175 -11.87 -2.27 -24.02
N PRO A 176 -10.79 -1.53 -23.75
CA PRO A 176 -10.04 -0.83 -24.78
C PRO A 176 -9.40 -1.78 -25.81
N PHE A 177 -9.19 -3.04 -25.45
CA PHE A 177 -8.66 -4.07 -26.34
C PHE A 177 -9.74 -4.79 -27.17
N GLN A 178 -11.03 -4.46 -27.02
CA GLN A 178 -12.12 -5.11 -27.74
C GLN A 178 -11.88 -5.18 -29.25
N PRO A 179 -11.46 -4.11 -29.94
CA PRO A 179 -11.30 -4.11 -31.41
C PRO A 179 -10.26 -5.09 -31.93
N ILE A 180 -9.24 -5.41 -31.13
CA ILE A 180 -8.14 -6.31 -31.51
C ILE A 180 -8.25 -7.70 -30.86
N CYS A 181 -9.14 -7.86 -29.86
CA CYS A 181 -9.28 -9.10 -29.11
C CYS A 181 -10.13 -10.12 -29.90
N PRO A 182 -9.63 -11.32 -30.21
CA PRO A 182 -10.40 -12.34 -30.92
C PRO A 182 -11.72 -12.72 -30.26
N VAL A 183 -11.75 -12.69 -28.90
CA VAL A 183 -12.98 -12.96 -28.12
C VAL A 183 -13.88 -11.72 -28.05
N GLY A 184 -13.29 -10.54 -27.90
CA GLY A 184 -14.02 -9.27 -27.74
C GLY A 184 -14.76 -8.83 -29.01
N ARG A 185 -14.15 -9.03 -30.18
CA ARG A 185 -14.73 -8.65 -31.46
C ARG A 185 -16.05 -9.34 -31.80
N THR A 186 -16.31 -10.48 -31.16
CA THR A 186 -17.54 -11.27 -31.38
C THR A 186 -18.64 -10.95 -30.36
N LYS A 187 -18.45 -9.95 -29.49
CA LYS A 187 -19.35 -9.54 -28.38
C LYS A 187 -19.82 -8.11 -28.58
#